data_ad473587fe657bd146eace2095cb9e28
#
_entry.id   ad473587fe657bd146eace2095cb9e28
#
_cell.length_a   1.000
_cell.length_b   1.000
_cell.length_c   1.000
_cell.angle_alpha   90.00
_cell.angle_beta   90.00
_cell.angle_gamma   90.00
#
_symmetry.space_group_name_H-M   'P 1'
#
loop_
_entity.id
_entity.type
_entity.pdbx_description
1 polymer ?
#
loop_
_entity_poly.entity_id
_entity_poly.type
_entity_poly.pdbx_seq_one_letter_code
_entity_poly.pdbx_strand_id
1 'polypeptide(L)'
;MRKILGCIKKAVTDFNMIQEGDVVGVGVSGGKDSTALLYALKLFQNFSPVKYELKALTLTLGFDNFDLTPLKDLCAKLEIPYIIQPTQIGKVIFEERKDKHPCAMCARMRRGKIYSLCNETGVTKLALGHHGDDAIETLFLSMFYESRISTFDPVTFLDRKNLTMIRPLIYASEQDIISAVKKHALPVVKSPCPANGNTQRQYMKGLLNNIYKDIPNGRERIISALKNGEQLNIWTK
;
A
#
# COMPACT_ATOMS: atom_id res chain seq x y z
N MET A 1 -11.54 -7.65 -11.51
CA MET A 1 -10.89 -6.32 -11.64
C MET A 1 -11.86 -5.13 -11.72
N ARG A 2 -13.07 -5.23 -12.33
CA ARG A 2 -13.99 -4.09 -12.53
C ARG A 2 -14.23 -3.24 -11.26
N LYS A 3 -14.50 -3.87 -10.11
CA LYS A 3 -14.70 -3.15 -8.84
C LYS A 3 -13.43 -2.37 -8.42
N ILE A 4 -12.26 -3.00 -8.49
CA ILE A 4 -10.98 -2.36 -8.14
C ILE A 4 -10.71 -1.15 -9.04
N LEU A 5 -10.95 -1.27 -10.34
CA LEU A 5 -10.81 -0.15 -11.29
C LEU A 5 -11.78 1.00 -10.97
N GLY A 6 -13.01 0.69 -10.57
CA GLY A 6 -13.97 1.68 -10.09
C GLY A 6 -13.48 2.42 -8.84
N CYS A 7 -12.92 1.69 -7.87
CA CYS A 7 -12.32 2.26 -6.66
C CYS A 7 -11.12 3.16 -7.00
N ILE A 8 -10.23 2.71 -7.89
CA ILE A 8 -9.06 3.49 -8.34
C ILE A 8 -9.51 4.77 -9.05
N LYS A 9 -10.43 4.67 -10.03
CA LYS A 9 -10.96 5.85 -10.72
C LYS A 9 -11.50 6.87 -9.72
N LYS A 10 -12.33 6.41 -8.77
CA LYS A 10 -12.89 7.26 -7.74
C LYS A 10 -11.82 7.92 -6.87
N ALA A 11 -10.84 7.15 -6.38
CA ALA A 11 -9.77 7.66 -5.54
C ALA A 11 -8.87 8.66 -6.28
N VAL A 12 -8.49 8.35 -7.52
CA VAL A 12 -7.68 9.25 -8.38
C VAL A 12 -8.41 10.57 -8.62
N THR A 13 -9.73 10.53 -8.85
CA THR A 13 -10.55 11.74 -9.06
C THR A 13 -10.75 12.52 -7.76
N ASP A 14 -11.21 11.87 -6.68
CA ASP A 14 -11.54 12.54 -5.41
C ASP A 14 -10.31 13.23 -4.78
N PHE A 15 -9.11 12.68 -4.97
CA PHE A 15 -7.88 13.16 -4.34
C PHE A 15 -6.84 13.70 -5.33
N ASN A 16 -7.18 13.84 -6.60
CA ASN A 16 -6.28 14.32 -7.66
C ASN A 16 -4.89 13.63 -7.62
N MET A 17 -4.90 12.27 -7.54
CA MET A 17 -3.70 11.48 -7.26
C MET A 17 -2.71 11.44 -8.42
N ILE A 18 -3.21 11.43 -9.67
CA ILE A 18 -2.40 11.28 -10.89
C ILE A 18 -2.74 12.41 -11.84
N GLN A 19 -1.71 13.05 -12.38
CA GLN A 19 -1.81 14.18 -13.30
C GLN A 19 -1.13 13.83 -14.64
N GLU A 20 -1.36 14.68 -15.65
CA GLU A 20 -0.73 14.53 -16.97
C GLU A 20 0.78 14.56 -16.84
N GLY A 21 1.46 13.58 -17.43
CA GLY A 21 2.91 13.47 -17.44
C GLY A 21 3.54 12.90 -16.17
N ASP A 22 2.75 12.48 -15.16
CA ASP A 22 3.31 11.84 -13.97
C ASP A 22 4.03 10.52 -14.30
N VAL A 23 5.11 10.25 -13.58
CA VAL A 23 5.77 8.95 -13.54
C VAL A 23 5.38 8.26 -12.23
N VAL A 24 4.48 7.29 -12.31
CA VAL A 24 3.95 6.54 -11.16
C VAL A 24 4.79 5.31 -10.90
N GLY A 25 5.51 5.31 -9.77
CA GLY A 25 6.24 4.14 -9.27
C GLY A 25 5.37 3.32 -8.32
N VAL A 26 5.09 2.07 -8.62
CA VAL A 26 4.37 1.17 -7.71
C VAL A 26 5.35 0.43 -6.82
N GLY A 27 5.22 0.58 -5.50
CA GLY A 27 5.99 -0.20 -4.54
C GLY A 27 5.48 -1.64 -4.49
N VAL A 28 6.17 -2.57 -5.17
CA VAL A 28 5.78 -3.99 -5.27
C VAL A 28 6.52 -4.80 -4.23
N SER A 29 5.80 -5.22 -3.19
CA SER A 29 6.34 -6.05 -2.09
C SER A 29 6.28 -7.56 -2.35
N GLY A 30 5.63 -7.97 -3.43
CA GLY A 30 5.27 -9.36 -3.71
C GLY A 30 3.94 -9.79 -3.11
N GLY A 31 3.37 -9.04 -2.17
CA GLY A 31 2.07 -9.32 -1.59
C GLY A 31 0.90 -9.03 -2.56
N LYS A 32 -0.24 -9.67 -2.28
CA LYS A 32 -1.47 -9.58 -3.08
C LYS A 32 -1.89 -8.14 -3.44
N ASP A 33 -1.77 -7.20 -2.46
CA ASP A 33 -2.27 -5.84 -2.59
C ASP A 33 -1.42 -5.01 -3.56
N SER A 34 -0.09 -5.11 -3.42
CA SER A 34 0.84 -4.40 -4.31
C SER A 34 0.82 -4.95 -5.75
N THR A 35 0.64 -6.26 -5.90
CA THR A 35 0.53 -6.89 -7.22
C THR A 35 -0.80 -6.55 -7.89
N ALA A 36 -1.89 -6.55 -7.13
CA ALA A 36 -3.20 -6.10 -7.61
C ALA A 36 -3.19 -4.63 -8.03
N LEU A 37 -2.52 -3.76 -7.24
CA LEU A 37 -2.37 -2.35 -7.55
C LEU A 37 -1.62 -2.14 -8.87
N LEU A 38 -0.47 -2.82 -9.05
CA LEU A 38 0.33 -2.72 -10.26
C LEU A 38 -0.49 -3.10 -11.50
N TYR A 39 -1.15 -4.26 -11.44
CA TYR A 39 -1.99 -4.75 -12.53
C TYR A 39 -3.17 -3.82 -12.82
N ALA A 40 -3.83 -3.33 -11.79
CA ALA A 40 -4.97 -2.44 -11.93
C ALA A 40 -4.58 -1.07 -12.48
N LEU A 41 -3.45 -0.48 -12.07
CA LEU A 41 -2.95 0.78 -12.65
C LEU A 41 -2.55 0.62 -14.11
N LYS A 42 -1.97 -0.53 -14.52
CA LYS A 42 -1.72 -0.80 -15.94
C LYS A 42 -3.01 -0.83 -16.76
N LEU A 43 -4.04 -1.49 -16.26
CA LEU A 43 -5.34 -1.50 -16.93
C LEU A 43 -6.01 -0.11 -16.92
N PHE A 44 -5.81 0.66 -15.85
CA PHE A 44 -6.37 2.01 -15.73
C PHE A 44 -5.80 2.97 -16.78
N GLN A 45 -4.55 2.81 -17.23
CA GLN A 45 -3.97 3.59 -18.32
C GLN A 45 -4.84 3.60 -19.59
N ASN A 46 -5.58 2.52 -19.88
CA ASN A 46 -6.40 2.40 -21.08
C ASN A 46 -7.62 3.33 -21.13
N PHE A 47 -8.05 3.83 -19.97
CA PHE A 47 -9.24 4.71 -19.85
C PHE A 47 -9.05 5.85 -18.84
N SER A 48 -7.83 6.09 -18.43
CA SER A 48 -7.46 7.26 -17.63
C SER A 48 -7.65 8.54 -18.45
N PRO A 49 -8.20 9.61 -17.85
CA PRO A 49 -8.33 10.90 -18.52
C PRO A 49 -6.99 11.60 -18.77
N VAL A 50 -5.93 11.16 -18.08
CA VAL A 50 -4.58 11.71 -18.17
C VAL A 50 -3.58 10.61 -18.52
N LYS A 51 -2.52 10.97 -19.24
CA LYS A 51 -1.43 10.04 -19.58
C LYS A 51 -0.37 10.07 -18.49
N TYR A 52 0.09 8.91 -18.08
CA TYR A 52 1.17 8.75 -17.10
C TYR A 52 2.01 7.52 -17.42
N GLU A 53 3.28 7.55 -17.01
CA GLU A 53 4.16 6.40 -17.08
C GLU A 53 3.99 5.53 -15.83
N LEU A 54 4.27 4.23 -15.95
CA LEU A 54 4.19 3.27 -14.86
C LEU A 54 5.51 2.52 -14.71
N LYS A 55 6.03 2.46 -13.50
CA LYS A 55 7.23 1.69 -13.13
C LYS A 55 6.92 0.80 -11.93
N ALA A 56 7.46 -0.41 -11.89
CA ALA A 56 7.38 -1.30 -10.73
C ALA A 56 8.70 -1.21 -9.95
N LEU A 57 8.61 -1.03 -8.63
CA LEU A 57 9.75 -0.86 -7.74
C LEU A 57 9.72 -1.89 -6.62
N THR A 58 10.79 -2.69 -6.44
CA THR A 58 10.93 -3.64 -5.33
C THR A 58 12.23 -3.40 -4.59
N LEU A 59 12.16 -3.37 -3.26
CA LEU A 59 13.33 -3.47 -2.39
C LEU A 59 13.45 -4.90 -1.89
N THR A 60 14.57 -5.56 -2.11
CA THR A 60 14.89 -6.79 -1.38
C THR A 60 15.42 -6.43 0.00
N LEU A 61 15.23 -7.32 0.98
CA LEU A 61 15.64 -7.05 2.36
C LEU A 61 16.93 -7.78 2.75
N GLY A 62 17.58 -8.47 1.81
CA GLY A 62 18.78 -9.25 2.05
C GLY A 62 18.52 -10.64 2.64
N PHE A 63 17.27 -11.05 2.78
CA PHE A 63 16.93 -12.43 3.13
C PHE A 63 17.09 -13.35 1.93
N ASP A 64 17.55 -14.57 2.19
CA ASP A 64 17.58 -15.62 1.18
C ASP A 64 16.15 -16.09 0.81
N ASN A 65 16.00 -16.79 -0.31
CA ASN A 65 14.74 -17.36 -0.78
C ASN A 65 13.61 -16.35 -1.10
N PHE A 66 13.95 -15.14 -1.55
CA PHE A 66 12.97 -14.21 -2.09
C PHE A 66 12.94 -14.32 -3.63
N ASP A 67 12.16 -15.26 -4.14
CA ASP A 67 12.00 -15.47 -5.58
C ASP A 67 11.10 -14.40 -6.20
N LEU A 68 11.70 -13.53 -7.00
CA LEU A 68 11.01 -12.45 -7.72
C LEU A 68 10.67 -12.83 -9.17
N THR A 69 10.99 -14.04 -9.62
CA THR A 69 10.73 -14.48 -11.01
C THR A 69 9.27 -14.29 -11.42
N PRO A 70 8.25 -14.69 -10.60
CA PRO A 70 6.86 -14.50 -11.00
C PRO A 70 6.45 -13.03 -11.18
N LEU A 71 7.10 -12.10 -10.45
CA LEU A 71 6.86 -10.67 -10.59
C LEU A 71 7.57 -10.09 -11.81
N LYS A 72 8.78 -10.59 -12.13
CA LYS A 72 9.49 -10.22 -13.37
C LYS A 72 8.68 -10.61 -14.60
N ASP A 73 8.15 -11.83 -14.61
CA ASP A 73 7.31 -12.35 -15.71
C ASP A 73 6.02 -11.55 -15.86
N LEU A 74 5.38 -11.18 -14.73
CA LEU A 74 4.20 -10.31 -14.75
C LEU A 74 4.54 -8.94 -15.35
N CYS A 75 5.61 -8.30 -14.89
CA CYS A 75 6.03 -6.98 -15.39
C CYS A 75 6.40 -7.03 -16.87
N ALA A 76 7.12 -8.06 -17.31
CA ALA A 76 7.45 -8.27 -18.73
C ALA A 76 6.18 -8.43 -19.59
N LYS A 77 5.24 -9.28 -19.15
CA LYS A 77 3.93 -9.46 -19.82
C LYS A 77 3.12 -8.17 -19.92
N LEU A 78 3.23 -7.30 -18.93
CA LEU A 78 2.52 -6.02 -18.86
C LEU A 78 3.30 -4.87 -19.51
N GLU A 79 4.51 -5.14 -20.01
CA GLU A 79 5.41 -4.09 -20.54
C GLU A 79 5.63 -2.95 -19.54
N ILE A 80 5.87 -3.31 -18.27
CA ILE A 80 6.16 -2.34 -17.19
C ILE A 80 7.64 -2.45 -16.84
N PRO A 81 8.43 -1.36 -16.88
CA PRO A 81 9.79 -1.33 -16.38
C PRO A 81 9.83 -1.78 -14.90
N TYR A 82 10.61 -2.82 -14.60
CA TYR A 82 10.73 -3.37 -13.25
C TYR A 82 12.12 -3.14 -12.69
N ILE A 83 12.19 -2.36 -11.62
CA ILE A 83 13.42 -1.94 -10.95
C ILE A 83 13.50 -2.65 -9.60
N ILE A 84 14.52 -3.47 -9.43
CA ILE A 84 14.78 -4.20 -8.19
C ILE A 84 16.02 -3.60 -7.54
N GLN A 85 15.84 -3.03 -6.36
CA GLN A 85 16.93 -2.47 -5.56
C GLN A 85 17.31 -3.44 -4.45
N PRO A 86 18.48 -4.07 -4.52
CA PRO A 86 18.97 -4.90 -3.43
C PRO A 86 19.32 -4.06 -2.20
N THR A 87 18.97 -4.57 -1.01
CA THR A 87 19.35 -3.99 0.28
C THR A 87 19.67 -5.11 1.28
N GLN A 88 20.35 -4.75 2.38
CA GLN A 88 20.62 -5.65 3.51
C GLN A 88 19.81 -5.27 4.76
N ILE A 89 18.71 -4.51 4.58
CA ILE A 89 17.93 -3.95 5.70
C ILE A 89 17.47 -5.03 6.67
N GLY A 90 16.98 -6.18 6.15
CA GLY A 90 16.53 -7.29 6.99
C GLY A 90 17.64 -7.91 7.80
N LYS A 91 18.77 -8.27 7.16
CA LYS A 91 19.94 -8.84 7.85
C LYS A 91 20.46 -7.91 8.94
N VAL A 92 20.65 -6.64 8.64
CA VAL A 92 21.12 -5.64 9.61
C VAL A 92 20.21 -5.58 10.85
N ILE A 93 18.89 -5.59 10.65
CA ILE A 93 17.95 -5.40 11.76
C ILE A 93 17.74 -6.65 12.58
N PHE A 94 17.59 -7.81 11.93
CA PHE A 94 17.23 -9.06 12.61
C PHE A 94 18.43 -9.87 13.08
N GLU A 95 19.56 -9.79 12.37
CA GLU A 95 20.74 -10.59 12.68
C GLU A 95 21.82 -9.80 13.45
N GLU A 96 22.11 -8.56 13.02
CA GLU A 96 23.21 -7.76 13.61
C GLU A 96 22.75 -6.95 14.82
N ARG A 97 21.64 -6.19 14.70
CA ARG A 97 21.21 -5.26 15.76
C ARG A 97 20.31 -5.90 16.82
N LYS A 98 19.57 -6.96 16.48
CA LYS A 98 18.59 -7.63 17.37
C LYS A 98 17.67 -6.63 18.09
N ASP A 99 17.13 -5.70 17.32
CA ASP A 99 16.40 -4.54 17.83
C ASP A 99 15.13 -5.00 18.59
N LYS A 100 14.76 -4.30 19.67
CA LYS A 100 13.52 -4.60 20.45
C LYS A 100 12.26 -4.38 19.62
N HIS A 101 12.31 -3.46 18.64
CA HIS A 101 11.20 -3.13 17.74
C HIS A 101 11.62 -3.22 16.25
N PRO A 102 11.97 -4.41 15.77
CA PRO A 102 12.57 -4.59 14.45
C PRO A 102 11.66 -4.10 13.31
N CYS A 103 10.34 -4.27 13.44
CA CYS A 103 9.39 -3.85 12.40
C CYS A 103 9.35 -2.33 12.19
N ALA A 104 9.42 -1.54 13.26
CA ALA A 104 9.40 -0.07 13.16
C ALA A 104 10.67 0.45 12.48
N MET A 105 11.84 -0.07 12.85
CA MET A 105 13.12 0.29 12.25
C MET A 105 13.16 -0.14 10.77
N CYS A 106 12.73 -1.37 10.46
CA CYS A 106 12.64 -1.88 9.10
C CYS A 106 11.76 -0.98 8.22
N ALA A 107 10.58 -0.62 8.71
CA ALA A 107 9.68 0.27 7.98
C ALA A 107 10.30 1.65 7.72
N ARG A 108 11.05 2.20 8.69
CA ARG A 108 11.77 3.49 8.54
C ARG A 108 12.86 3.42 7.48
N MET A 109 13.71 2.38 7.53
CA MET A 109 14.80 2.21 6.57
C MET A 109 14.28 1.94 5.15
N ARG A 110 13.25 1.08 5.02
CA ARG A 110 12.59 0.81 3.74
C ARG A 110 12.01 2.08 3.12
N ARG A 111 11.32 2.90 3.92
CA ARG A 111 10.80 4.20 3.44
C ARG A 111 11.90 5.10 2.93
N GLY A 112 13.00 5.24 3.67
CA GLY A 112 14.13 6.05 3.21
C GLY A 112 14.68 5.56 1.87
N LYS A 113 14.87 4.23 1.74
CA LYS A 113 15.46 3.65 0.52
C LYS A 113 14.54 3.72 -0.69
N ILE A 114 13.21 3.48 -0.51
CA ILE A 114 12.27 3.57 -1.64
C ILE A 114 12.14 5.02 -2.14
N TYR A 115 12.21 6.01 -1.25
CA TYR A 115 12.17 7.42 -1.64
C TYR A 115 13.41 7.81 -2.46
N SER A 116 14.60 7.35 -2.06
CA SER A 116 15.83 7.54 -2.85
C SER A 116 15.70 6.92 -4.23
N LEU A 117 15.20 5.67 -4.29
CA LEU A 117 14.98 4.97 -5.56
C LEU A 117 13.99 5.71 -6.47
N CYS A 118 12.92 6.28 -5.91
CA CYS A 118 11.99 7.10 -6.69
C CYS A 118 12.70 8.28 -7.34
N ASN A 119 13.52 9.01 -6.59
CA ASN A 119 14.25 10.17 -7.12
C ASN A 119 15.28 9.76 -8.18
N GLU A 120 16.03 8.67 -7.94
CA GLU A 120 17.01 8.11 -8.88
C GLU A 120 16.38 7.66 -10.20
N THR A 121 15.11 7.27 -10.17
CA THR A 121 14.38 6.73 -11.33
C THR A 121 13.37 7.70 -11.93
N GLY A 122 13.33 8.96 -11.48
CA GLY A 122 12.43 9.99 -12.01
C GLY A 122 10.96 9.77 -11.67
N VAL A 123 10.65 8.99 -10.62
CA VAL A 123 9.28 8.76 -10.15
C VAL A 123 8.77 9.99 -9.41
N THR A 124 7.64 10.55 -9.87
CA THR A 124 6.98 11.71 -9.25
C THR A 124 5.91 11.31 -8.22
N LYS A 125 5.26 10.15 -8.43
CA LYS A 125 4.22 9.61 -7.55
C LYS A 125 4.58 8.18 -7.12
N LEU A 126 4.69 7.95 -5.81
CA LEU A 126 4.87 6.60 -5.26
C LEU A 126 3.52 6.01 -4.87
N ALA A 127 3.03 5.03 -5.63
CA ALA A 127 1.80 4.32 -5.36
C ALA A 127 2.03 3.12 -4.43
N LEU A 128 1.28 3.07 -3.33
CA LEU A 128 1.34 2.01 -2.33
C LEU A 128 0.03 1.23 -2.28
N GLY A 129 0.11 -0.07 -2.04
CA GLY A 129 -1.02 -1.01 -2.03
C GLY A 129 -1.91 -0.95 -0.79
N HIS A 130 -1.87 0.12 -0.01
CA HIS A 130 -2.77 0.28 1.14
C HIS A 130 -4.21 0.47 0.67
N HIS A 131 -5.14 -0.23 1.32
CA HIS A 131 -6.57 -0.24 0.98
C HIS A 131 -7.44 0.25 2.14
N GLY A 132 -8.77 0.29 1.94
CA GLY A 132 -9.70 0.82 2.93
C GLY A 132 -9.64 0.12 4.28
N ASP A 133 -9.47 -1.21 4.29
CA ASP A 133 -9.39 -1.96 5.55
C ASP A 133 -8.10 -1.62 6.31
N ASP A 134 -6.97 -1.38 5.62
CA ASP A 134 -5.74 -0.89 6.26
C ASP A 134 -5.94 0.47 6.94
N ALA A 135 -6.74 1.36 6.33
CA ALA A 135 -7.05 2.67 6.91
C ALA A 135 -7.87 2.52 8.19
N ILE A 136 -8.87 1.64 8.18
CA ILE A 136 -9.68 1.34 9.37
C ILE A 136 -8.83 0.69 10.45
N GLU A 137 -8.05 -0.34 10.12
CA GLU A 137 -7.14 -0.99 11.07
C GLU A 137 -6.19 0.02 11.71
N THR A 138 -5.64 0.93 10.90
CA THR A 138 -4.74 1.98 11.39
C THR A 138 -5.45 2.97 12.31
N LEU A 139 -6.69 3.36 12.01
CA LEU A 139 -7.51 4.19 12.88
C LEU A 139 -7.67 3.55 14.26
N PHE A 140 -8.10 2.30 14.32
CA PHE A 140 -8.33 1.61 15.59
C PHE A 140 -7.02 1.34 16.35
N LEU A 141 -5.94 1.01 15.67
CA LEU A 141 -4.61 0.90 16.29
C LEU A 141 -4.17 2.23 16.90
N SER A 142 -4.37 3.34 16.19
CA SER A 142 -4.05 4.67 16.67
C SER A 142 -4.88 5.04 17.92
N MET A 143 -6.17 4.71 17.91
CA MET A 143 -7.06 4.97 19.07
C MET A 143 -6.67 4.13 20.29
N PHE A 144 -6.44 2.83 20.14
CA PHE A 144 -6.21 1.93 21.27
C PHE A 144 -4.78 1.94 21.81
N TYR A 145 -3.78 2.20 20.98
CA TYR A 145 -2.37 2.10 21.37
C TYR A 145 -1.63 3.45 21.40
N GLU A 146 -2.16 4.48 20.72
CA GLU A 146 -1.46 5.76 20.59
C GLU A 146 -2.26 6.95 21.14
N SER A 147 -3.48 6.71 21.66
CA SER A 147 -4.38 7.73 22.18
C SER A 147 -4.68 8.85 21.17
N ARG A 148 -4.79 8.51 19.90
CA ARG A 148 -5.03 9.45 18.79
C ARG A 148 -6.13 8.95 17.86
N ILE A 149 -6.97 9.84 17.36
CA ILE A 149 -7.90 9.57 16.28
C ILE A 149 -7.19 9.92 14.96
N SER A 150 -6.50 8.96 14.39
CA SER A 150 -5.66 9.19 13.21
C SER A 150 -5.56 7.95 12.32
N THR A 151 -5.48 8.17 11.02
CA THR A 151 -5.10 7.18 10.02
C THR A 151 -4.17 7.82 8.98
N PHE A 152 -3.76 7.09 7.98
CA PHE A 152 -2.93 7.66 6.91
C PHE A 152 -3.78 8.34 5.84
N ASP A 153 -3.24 9.41 5.25
CA ASP A 153 -3.90 10.13 4.17
C ASP A 153 -3.89 9.36 2.85
N PRO A 154 -4.92 9.53 2.00
CA PRO A 154 -4.91 8.99 0.62
C PRO A 154 -3.76 9.52 -0.22
N VAL A 155 -3.37 10.77 -0.02
CA VAL A 155 -2.24 11.46 -0.66
C VAL A 155 -1.37 12.10 0.41
N THR A 156 -0.06 11.93 0.33
CA THR A 156 0.90 12.55 1.26
C THR A 156 2.06 13.14 0.46
N PHE A 157 2.24 14.45 0.51
CA PHE A 157 3.40 15.10 -0.08
C PHE A 157 4.58 15.09 0.88
N LEU A 158 5.74 14.73 0.38
CA LEU A 158 7.01 14.64 1.12
C LEU A 158 7.93 15.77 0.65
N ASP A 159 7.81 16.94 1.27
CA ASP A 159 8.53 18.16 0.89
C ASP A 159 10.04 17.95 0.70
N ARG A 160 10.69 17.31 1.70
CA ARG A 160 12.14 17.08 1.67
C ARG A 160 12.60 16.15 0.53
N LYS A 161 11.68 15.43 -0.10
CA LYS A 161 11.97 14.44 -1.16
C LYS A 161 11.35 14.83 -2.49
N ASN A 162 10.55 15.89 -2.52
CA ASN A 162 9.77 16.29 -3.68
C ASN A 162 9.02 15.10 -4.33
N LEU A 163 8.41 14.28 -3.49
CA LEU A 163 7.74 13.04 -3.88
C LEU A 163 6.34 12.98 -3.28
N THR A 164 5.34 12.65 -4.07
CA THR A 164 3.98 12.42 -3.57
C THR A 164 3.73 10.93 -3.40
N MET A 165 3.35 10.50 -2.19
CA MET A 165 2.80 9.16 -1.97
C MET A 165 1.30 9.15 -2.24
N ILE A 166 0.83 8.14 -2.97
CA ILE A 166 -0.59 7.95 -3.29
C ILE A 166 -1.04 6.54 -2.92
N ARG A 167 -2.33 6.40 -2.59
CA ARG A 167 -2.95 5.12 -2.21
C ARG A 167 -4.21 4.86 -3.04
N PRO A 168 -4.06 4.47 -4.31
CA PRO A 168 -5.20 4.34 -5.23
C PRO A 168 -6.24 3.29 -4.82
N LEU A 169 -5.86 2.31 -3.96
CA LEU A 169 -6.77 1.29 -3.43
C LEU A 169 -7.53 1.72 -2.18
N ILE A 170 -7.47 2.98 -1.76
CA ILE A 170 -8.06 3.46 -0.49
C ILE A 170 -9.56 3.18 -0.35
N TYR A 171 -10.29 3.03 -1.44
CA TYR A 171 -11.70 2.66 -1.43
C TYR A 171 -11.96 1.17 -1.65
N ALA A 172 -10.95 0.41 -2.04
CA ALA A 172 -11.08 -1.03 -2.25
C ALA A 172 -11.17 -1.78 -0.91
N SER A 173 -11.93 -2.88 -0.89
CA SER A 173 -11.90 -3.83 0.22
C SER A 173 -10.82 -4.89 -0.01
N GLU A 174 -10.26 -5.42 1.07
CA GLU A 174 -9.33 -6.54 1.00
C GLU A 174 -9.96 -7.74 0.28
N GLN A 175 -11.25 -8.00 0.53
CA GLN A 175 -11.97 -9.10 -0.11
C GLN A 175 -12.10 -8.94 -1.63
N ASP A 176 -12.32 -7.71 -2.11
CA ASP A 176 -12.33 -7.43 -3.55
C ASP A 176 -10.93 -7.63 -4.16
N ILE A 177 -9.87 -7.27 -3.44
CA ILE A 177 -8.49 -7.50 -3.87
C ILE A 177 -8.17 -9.00 -3.95
N ILE A 178 -8.50 -9.78 -2.92
CA ILE A 178 -8.31 -11.25 -2.90
C ILE A 178 -9.05 -11.88 -4.08
N SER A 179 -10.30 -11.49 -4.30
CA SER A 179 -11.12 -11.99 -5.40
C SER A 179 -10.52 -11.63 -6.76
N ALA A 180 -9.99 -10.42 -6.92
CA ALA A 180 -9.34 -9.97 -8.15
C ALA A 180 -8.03 -10.72 -8.41
N VAL A 181 -7.18 -10.89 -7.40
CA VAL A 181 -5.92 -11.64 -7.49
C VAL A 181 -6.19 -13.08 -7.91
N LYS A 182 -7.15 -13.76 -7.28
CA LYS A 182 -7.54 -15.13 -7.62
C LYS A 182 -8.09 -15.22 -9.05
N LYS A 183 -9.01 -14.33 -9.42
CA LYS A 183 -9.67 -14.35 -10.75
C LYS A 183 -8.69 -14.12 -11.89
N HIS A 184 -7.68 -13.28 -11.70
CA HIS A 184 -6.69 -12.94 -12.72
C HIS A 184 -5.38 -13.72 -12.59
N ALA A 185 -5.34 -14.73 -11.70
CA ALA A 185 -4.16 -15.55 -11.43
C ALA A 185 -2.89 -14.70 -11.22
N LEU A 186 -3.00 -13.60 -10.47
CA LEU A 186 -1.86 -12.71 -10.23
C LEU A 186 -0.88 -13.38 -9.27
N PRO A 187 0.43 -13.29 -9.51
CA PRO A 187 1.41 -13.90 -8.66
C PRO A 187 1.45 -13.24 -7.28
N VAL A 188 1.56 -14.07 -6.25
CA VAL A 188 1.79 -13.61 -4.88
C VAL A 188 3.02 -14.33 -4.35
N VAL A 189 4.05 -13.55 -4.01
CA VAL A 189 5.32 -14.05 -3.48
C VAL A 189 5.31 -13.88 -1.97
N LYS A 190 5.63 -14.94 -1.24
CA LYS A 190 5.74 -14.87 0.21
C LYS A 190 6.96 -14.05 0.62
N SER A 191 6.77 -13.11 1.53
CA SER A 191 7.88 -12.39 2.14
C SER A 191 8.69 -13.34 3.03
N PRO A 192 10.03 -13.40 2.88
CA PRO A 192 10.89 -14.21 3.75
C PRO A 192 11.11 -13.58 5.13
N CYS A 193 10.44 -12.50 5.47
CA CYS A 193 10.57 -11.80 6.75
C CYS A 193 10.11 -12.67 7.92
N PRO A 194 10.95 -12.91 8.96
CA PRO A 194 10.61 -13.76 10.10
C PRO A 194 9.48 -13.18 10.98
N ALA A 195 9.26 -11.87 10.93
CA ALA A 195 8.18 -11.19 11.69
C ALA A 195 6.80 -11.27 10.99
N ASN A 196 6.68 -12.01 9.88
CA ASN A 196 5.44 -12.07 9.12
C ASN A 196 4.37 -12.91 9.86
N GLY A 197 3.19 -12.31 10.13
CA GLY A 197 2.00 -13.04 10.62
C GLY A 197 1.59 -12.80 12.08
N ASN A 198 2.49 -12.36 12.98
CA ASN A 198 2.16 -12.12 14.40
C ASN A 198 2.25 -10.64 14.77
N THR A 199 1.25 -9.86 14.38
CA THR A 199 1.25 -8.41 14.62
C THR A 199 -0.04 -7.95 15.29
N GLN A 200 0.02 -6.84 16.02
CA GLN A 200 -1.18 -6.15 16.56
C GLN A 200 -2.21 -5.83 15.47
N ARG A 201 -1.75 -5.60 14.23
CA ARG A 201 -2.63 -5.41 13.07
C ARG A 201 -3.47 -6.65 12.77
N GLN A 202 -2.89 -7.85 12.86
CA GLN A 202 -3.63 -9.10 12.65
C GLN A 202 -4.70 -9.31 13.73
N TYR A 203 -4.39 -8.98 14.99
CA TYR A 203 -5.37 -8.99 16.08
C TYR A 203 -6.51 -8.01 15.81
N MET A 204 -6.18 -6.77 15.43
CA MET A 204 -7.18 -5.73 15.12
C MET A 204 -8.11 -6.15 13.97
N LYS A 205 -7.55 -6.75 12.94
CA LYS A 205 -8.32 -7.31 11.81
C LYS A 205 -9.33 -8.35 12.28
N GLY A 206 -8.92 -9.26 13.15
CA GLY A 206 -9.83 -10.27 13.74
C GLY A 206 -10.98 -9.63 14.54
N LEU A 207 -10.67 -8.62 15.35
CA LEU A 207 -11.65 -7.87 16.13
C LEU A 207 -12.66 -7.15 15.23
N LEU A 208 -12.19 -6.45 14.22
CA LEU A 208 -13.05 -5.74 13.26
C LEU A 208 -13.96 -6.68 12.48
N ASN A 209 -13.44 -7.84 12.05
CA ASN A 209 -14.24 -8.85 11.38
C ASN A 209 -15.38 -9.38 12.26
N ASN A 210 -15.20 -9.48 13.57
CA ASN A 210 -16.27 -9.84 14.49
C ASN A 210 -17.31 -8.71 14.61
N ILE A 211 -16.86 -7.47 14.75
CA ILE A 211 -17.75 -6.29 14.79
C ILE A 211 -18.62 -6.21 13.52
N TYR A 212 -18.06 -6.48 12.36
CA TYR A 212 -18.80 -6.43 11.08
C TYR A 212 -19.89 -7.51 10.95
N LYS A 213 -19.80 -8.62 11.72
CA LYS A 213 -20.89 -9.62 11.78
C LYS A 213 -22.15 -9.06 12.44
N ASP A 214 -21.94 -8.24 13.49
CA ASP A 214 -23.02 -7.70 14.30
C ASP A 214 -23.53 -6.34 13.78
N ILE A 215 -22.68 -5.61 13.05
CA ILE A 215 -23.02 -4.28 12.52
C ILE A 215 -22.99 -4.30 10.98
N PRO A 216 -24.13 -4.50 10.31
CA PRO A 216 -24.20 -4.46 8.86
C PRO A 216 -23.73 -3.13 8.29
N ASN A 217 -22.92 -3.18 7.22
CA ASN A 217 -22.26 -2.02 6.60
C ASN A 217 -21.36 -1.21 7.54
N GLY A 218 -20.88 -1.81 8.65
CA GLY A 218 -19.99 -1.15 9.61
C GLY A 218 -18.69 -0.63 8.95
N ARG A 219 -18.13 -1.43 8.06
CA ARG A 219 -16.95 -1.05 7.27
C ARG A 219 -17.19 0.21 6.43
N GLU A 220 -18.27 0.24 5.66
CA GLU A 220 -18.62 1.35 4.77
C GLU A 220 -18.91 2.63 5.57
N ARG A 221 -19.54 2.49 6.73
CA ARG A 221 -19.80 3.62 7.65
C ARG A 221 -18.51 4.21 8.20
N ILE A 222 -17.53 3.39 8.59
CA ILE A 222 -16.23 3.88 9.07
C ILE A 222 -15.47 4.60 7.95
N ILE A 223 -15.44 4.03 6.73
CA ILE A 223 -14.83 4.70 5.56
C ILE A 223 -15.53 6.03 5.27
N SER A 224 -16.85 6.09 5.39
CA SER A 224 -17.60 7.34 5.22
C SER A 224 -17.24 8.37 6.31
N ALA A 225 -17.14 7.95 7.56
CA ALA A 225 -16.74 8.81 8.66
C ALA A 225 -15.33 9.38 8.48
N LEU A 226 -14.39 8.58 7.98
CA LEU A 226 -13.02 9.04 7.65
C LEU A 226 -12.99 10.14 6.56
N LYS A 227 -14.00 10.19 5.70
CA LYS A 227 -14.13 11.21 4.65
C LYS A 227 -14.78 12.50 5.16
N ASN A 228 -15.52 12.44 6.25
CA ASN A 228 -16.30 13.53 6.80
C ASN A 228 -15.57 14.20 8.00
N GLY A 229 -14.29 14.49 7.84
CA GLY A 229 -13.47 15.09 8.90
C GLY A 229 -14.00 16.41 9.46
N GLU A 230 -14.75 17.17 8.67
CA GLU A 230 -15.42 18.40 9.12
C GLU A 230 -16.55 18.16 10.14
N GLN A 231 -17.06 16.94 10.23
CA GLN A 231 -18.09 16.53 11.19
C GLN A 231 -17.51 15.92 12.47
N LEU A 232 -16.19 16.03 12.66
CA LEU A 232 -15.53 15.51 13.86
C LEU A 232 -15.85 16.40 15.06
N ASN A 233 -16.74 15.91 15.93
CA ASN A 233 -17.09 16.57 17.18
C ASN A 233 -16.39 15.85 18.35
N ILE A 234 -15.22 16.33 18.70
CA ILE A 234 -14.41 15.81 19.81
C ILE A 234 -14.17 16.93 20.84
N TRP A 235 -13.83 16.54 22.07
CA TRP A 235 -13.51 17.49 23.11
C TRP A 235 -12.26 18.28 22.76
N THR A 236 -12.41 19.59 22.68
CA THR A 236 -11.29 20.54 22.60
C THR A 236 -11.08 21.18 23.98
N LYS A 237 -9.81 21.30 24.41
CA LYS A 237 -9.48 22.08 25.61
C LYS A 237 -9.42 23.55 25.26
#